data_62a7d23484479dffe9ed34b3ce85067f
#
_entry.id   62a7d23484479dffe9ed34b3ce85067f
#
_cell.length_a   1.000
_cell.length_b   1.000
_cell.length_c   1.000
_cell.angle_alpha   90.00
_cell.angle_beta   90.00
_cell.angle_gamma   90.00
#
_symmetry.space_group_name_H-M   'P 1'
#
loop_
_entity.id
_entity.type
_entity.pdbx_description
1 polymer ?
#
loop_
_entity_poly.entity_id
_entity_poly.type
_entity_poly.pdbx_seq_one_letter_code
_entity_poly.pdbx_strand_id
1 'polypeptide(L)'
;LLNGGFGLLKFISLKNMLSYFKFMEDTDKELEQNVDFDWYLMLLAVAPKHQRQGYGSRFMTEGIEPFLEEIQGKKLAFYTNTKGNVYFYTKNGYKEVYSSEISFNQVEMGSWYFLKELKKH
;
A
#
# COMPACT_ATOMS: atom_id res chain seq x y z
N LEU A 1 -11.23 8.37 7.80
CA LEU A 1 -9.82 8.55 7.43
C LEU A 1 -9.25 9.84 7.98
N LEU A 2 -9.91 10.96 7.73
CA LEU A 2 -9.44 12.25 8.24
C LEU A 2 -9.43 12.29 9.76
N ASN A 3 -10.48 11.81 10.39
CA ASN A 3 -10.56 11.79 11.85
C ASN A 3 -9.50 10.86 12.46
N GLY A 4 -9.25 9.72 11.84
CA GLY A 4 -8.21 8.81 12.28
C GLY A 4 -6.81 9.39 12.09
N GLY A 5 -6.60 10.13 10.99
CA GLY A 5 -5.32 10.80 10.72
C GLY A 5 -5.02 11.89 11.74
N PHE A 6 -6.00 12.71 12.08
CA PHE A 6 -5.82 13.74 13.11
C PHE A 6 -5.54 13.15 14.49
N GLY A 7 -6.26 12.06 14.84
CA GLY A 7 -6.01 11.36 16.10
C GLY A 7 -4.59 10.83 16.17
N LEU A 8 -4.10 10.27 15.09
CA LEU A 8 -2.73 9.75 15.01
C LEU A 8 -1.71 10.88 15.18
N LEU A 9 -1.91 12.02 14.53
CA LEU A 9 -0.99 13.16 14.60
C LEU A 9 -0.85 13.71 16.02
N LYS A 10 -1.88 13.60 16.86
CA LYS A 10 -1.81 14.05 18.25
C LYS A 10 -0.82 13.26 19.09
N PHE A 11 -0.56 12.01 18.74
CA PHE A 11 0.27 11.09 19.52
C PHE A 11 1.67 10.90 18.94
N ILE A 12 1.97 11.50 17.80
CA ILE A 12 3.26 11.37 17.12
C ILE A 12 4.04 12.67 17.32
N SER A 13 5.28 12.58 17.84
CA SER A 13 6.15 13.75 17.97
C SER A 13 6.57 14.25 16.58
N LEU A 14 6.98 15.52 16.50
CA LEU A 14 7.46 16.09 15.23
C LEU A 14 8.63 15.28 14.66
N LYS A 15 9.55 14.85 15.52
CA LYS A 15 10.69 14.03 15.10
C LYS A 15 10.21 12.71 14.46
N ASN A 16 9.24 12.05 15.09
CA ASN A 16 8.70 10.79 14.57
C ASN A 16 7.92 11.00 13.26
N MET A 17 7.22 12.12 13.13
CA MET A 17 6.55 12.48 11.88
C MET A 17 7.56 12.64 10.75
N LEU A 18 8.65 13.36 10.99
CA LEU A 18 9.68 13.57 9.97
C LEU A 18 10.36 12.26 9.59
N SER A 19 10.61 11.37 10.56
CA SER A 19 11.14 10.04 10.31
C SER A 19 10.18 9.21 9.48
N TYR A 20 8.89 9.31 9.76
CA TYR A 20 7.86 8.59 9.00
C TYR A 20 7.78 9.07 7.55
N PHE A 21 7.80 10.40 7.34
CA PHE A 21 7.79 10.94 5.98
C PHE A 21 9.02 10.53 5.19
N LYS A 22 10.19 10.52 5.83
CA LYS A 22 11.41 10.04 5.18
C LYS A 22 11.30 8.56 4.82
N PHE A 23 10.76 7.77 5.74
CA PHE A 23 10.52 6.34 5.49
C PHE A 23 9.61 6.13 4.28
N MET A 24 8.51 6.88 4.20
CA MET A 24 7.60 6.81 3.06
C MET A 24 8.29 7.22 1.75
N GLU A 25 9.07 8.29 1.80
CA GLU A 25 9.80 8.76 0.62
C GLU A 25 10.80 7.72 0.14
N ASP A 26 11.55 7.11 1.05
CA ASP A 26 12.52 6.07 0.70
C ASP A 26 11.83 4.85 0.11
N THR A 27 10.67 4.45 0.66
CA THR A 27 9.90 3.33 0.16
C THR A 27 9.32 3.63 -1.23
N ASP A 28 8.80 4.84 -1.42
CA ASP A 28 8.27 5.27 -2.71
C ASP A 28 9.36 5.26 -3.78
N LYS A 29 10.57 5.70 -3.45
CA LYS A 29 11.70 5.65 -4.39
C LYS A 29 12.05 4.22 -4.79
N GLU A 30 12.05 3.30 -3.83
CA GLU A 30 12.29 1.89 -4.12
C GLU A 30 11.22 1.34 -5.06
N LEU A 31 9.97 1.71 -4.84
CA LEU A 31 8.88 1.30 -5.72
C LEU A 31 9.08 1.84 -7.14
N GLU A 32 9.35 3.14 -7.26
CA GLU A 32 9.52 3.79 -8.57
C GLU A 32 10.70 3.23 -9.35
N GLN A 33 11.79 2.90 -8.66
CA GLN A 33 13.01 2.43 -9.31
C GLN A 33 12.96 0.95 -9.70
N ASN A 34 12.14 0.14 -9.05
CA ASN A 34 12.17 -1.30 -9.18
C ASN A 34 10.90 -1.92 -9.74
N VAL A 35 9.81 -1.17 -9.87
CA VAL A 35 8.53 -1.67 -10.35
C VAL A 35 8.00 -0.77 -11.46
N ASP A 36 7.62 -1.37 -12.57
CA ASP A 36 7.02 -0.65 -13.71
C ASP A 36 5.50 -0.64 -13.53
N PHE A 37 4.95 0.55 -13.24
CA PHE A 37 3.51 0.70 -12.99
C PHE A 37 3.01 2.04 -13.53
N ASP A 38 1.71 2.16 -13.76
CA ASP A 38 1.07 3.43 -14.12
C ASP A 38 0.13 3.95 -13.01
N TRP A 39 -0.28 3.10 -12.08
CA TRP A 39 -1.11 3.50 -10.93
C TRP A 39 -0.55 2.97 -9.64
N TYR A 40 -0.68 3.77 -8.58
CA TYR A 40 -0.13 3.46 -7.26
C TYR A 40 -1.22 3.59 -6.20
N LEU A 41 -1.47 2.52 -5.45
CA LEU A 41 -2.37 2.54 -4.32
C LEU A 41 -1.60 2.94 -3.07
N MET A 42 -1.84 4.17 -2.61
CA MET A 42 -1.09 4.71 -1.47
C MET A 42 -1.59 4.16 -0.14
N LEU A 43 -2.90 4.01 0.03
CA LEU A 43 -3.46 3.63 1.31
C LEU A 43 -4.76 2.87 1.15
N LEU A 44 -4.88 1.76 1.86
CA LEU A 44 -6.11 0.99 2.00
C LEU A 44 -6.34 0.74 3.49
N ALA A 45 -7.50 1.13 4.00
CA ALA A 45 -7.84 0.92 5.39
C ALA A 45 -9.31 0.53 5.53
N VAL A 46 -9.57 -0.39 6.46
CA VAL A 46 -10.92 -0.82 6.81
C VAL A 46 -11.12 -0.59 8.31
N ALA A 47 -12.25 0.01 8.69
CA ALA A 47 -12.55 0.27 10.11
C ALA A 47 -12.46 -1.05 10.90
N PRO A 48 -11.92 -1.03 12.15
CA PRO A 48 -11.70 -2.27 12.91
C PRO A 48 -12.94 -3.13 13.05
N LYS A 49 -14.11 -2.53 13.24
CA LYS A 49 -15.37 -3.29 13.38
C LYS A 49 -15.82 -3.98 12.10
N HIS A 50 -15.24 -3.61 10.95
CA HIS A 50 -15.57 -4.18 9.65
C HIS A 50 -14.43 -5.02 9.05
N GLN A 51 -13.32 -5.17 9.75
CA GLN A 51 -12.21 -5.97 9.27
C GLN A 51 -12.56 -7.46 9.26
N ARG A 52 -11.86 -8.21 8.40
CA ARG A 52 -12.02 -9.67 8.25
C ARG A 52 -13.39 -10.09 7.72
N GLN A 53 -14.14 -9.17 7.11
CA GLN A 53 -15.43 -9.46 6.48
C GLN A 53 -15.38 -9.38 4.96
N GLY A 54 -14.16 -9.28 4.40
CA GLY A 54 -13.97 -9.24 2.95
C GLY A 54 -14.15 -7.87 2.32
N TYR A 55 -14.34 -6.81 3.11
CA TYR A 55 -14.55 -5.47 2.55
C TYR A 55 -13.33 -4.93 1.81
N GLY A 56 -12.13 -5.19 2.34
CA GLY A 56 -10.91 -4.78 1.65
C GLY A 56 -10.77 -5.43 0.28
N SER A 57 -11.01 -6.76 0.21
CA SER A 57 -10.97 -7.49 -1.05
C SER A 57 -12.01 -6.96 -2.03
N ARG A 58 -13.25 -6.74 -1.57
CA ARG A 58 -14.32 -6.23 -2.41
C ARG A 58 -14.03 -4.82 -2.91
N PHE A 59 -13.45 -3.98 -2.06
CA PHE A 59 -13.09 -2.62 -2.48
C PHE A 59 -12.04 -2.65 -3.58
N MET A 60 -11.05 -3.55 -3.49
CA MET A 60 -10.06 -3.72 -4.54
C MET A 60 -10.68 -4.26 -5.82
N THR A 61 -11.40 -5.37 -5.74
CA THR A 61 -11.89 -6.09 -6.93
C THR A 61 -13.13 -5.47 -7.54
N GLU A 62 -13.98 -4.83 -6.76
CA GLU A 62 -15.24 -4.26 -7.24
C GLU A 62 -15.21 -2.73 -7.39
N GLY A 63 -14.25 -2.08 -6.75
CA GLY A 63 -14.14 -0.62 -6.77
C GLY A 63 -12.91 -0.13 -7.52
N ILE A 64 -11.73 -0.39 -6.99
CA ILE A 64 -10.48 0.18 -7.52
C ILE A 64 -10.14 -0.39 -8.90
N GLU A 65 -10.10 -1.71 -9.02
CA GLU A 65 -9.68 -2.35 -10.29
C GLU A 65 -10.62 -2.02 -11.45
N PRO A 66 -11.96 -2.14 -11.30
CA PRO A 66 -12.85 -1.75 -12.40
C PRO A 66 -12.75 -0.28 -12.77
N PHE A 67 -12.59 0.61 -11.79
CA PHE A 67 -12.41 2.03 -12.06
C PHE A 67 -11.16 2.29 -12.89
N LEU A 68 -10.02 1.68 -12.49
CA LEU A 68 -8.77 1.84 -13.23
C LEU A 68 -8.85 1.23 -14.64
N GLU A 69 -9.52 0.09 -14.77
CA GLU A 69 -9.72 -0.54 -16.08
C GLU A 69 -10.55 0.37 -16.99
N GLU A 70 -11.59 1.02 -16.44
CA GLU A 70 -12.43 1.95 -17.21
C GLU A 70 -11.65 3.12 -17.77
N ILE A 71 -10.67 3.64 -17.00
CA ILE A 71 -9.82 4.74 -17.45
C ILE A 71 -8.54 4.24 -18.11
N GLN A 72 -8.51 2.96 -18.53
CA GLN A 72 -7.42 2.34 -19.26
C GLN A 72 -6.11 2.21 -18.49
N GLY A 73 -6.18 2.10 -17.17
CA GLY A 73 -5.04 1.75 -16.35
C GLY A 73 -4.55 0.35 -16.68
N LYS A 74 -3.24 0.15 -16.67
CA LYS A 74 -2.64 -1.13 -17.06
C LYS A 74 -2.02 -1.89 -15.92
N LYS A 75 -1.33 -1.19 -15.01
CA LYS A 75 -0.58 -1.83 -13.93
C LYS A 75 -0.78 -1.07 -12.65
N LEU A 76 -1.27 -1.75 -11.62
CA LEU A 76 -1.47 -1.19 -10.30
C LEU A 76 -0.40 -1.73 -9.36
N ALA A 77 0.31 -0.84 -8.70
CA ALA A 77 1.35 -1.18 -7.76
C ALA A 77 1.08 -0.62 -6.37
N PHE A 78 1.64 -1.26 -5.37
CA PHE A 78 1.66 -0.77 -3.99
C PHE A 78 2.67 -1.57 -3.18
N TYR A 79 2.86 -1.16 -1.94
CA TYR A 79 3.74 -1.89 -1.03
C TYR A 79 3.09 -2.05 0.34
N THR A 80 3.61 -2.98 1.13
CA THR A 80 3.26 -3.13 2.53
C THR A 80 4.50 -3.41 3.35
N ASN A 81 4.46 -3.01 4.61
CA ASN A 81 5.54 -3.25 5.58
C ASN A 81 5.16 -4.32 6.60
N THR A 82 4.06 -5.01 6.39
CA THR A 82 3.53 -6.00 7.32
C THR A 82 3.37 -7.35 6.64
N LYS A 83 4.00 -8.39 7.18
CA LYS A 83 3.90 -9.74 6.61
C LYS A 83 2.46 -10.26 6.53
N GLY A 84 1.61 -9.88 7.47
CA GLY A 84 0.21 -10.29 7.44
C GLY A 84 -0.51 -9.78 6.18
N ASN A 85 -0.15 -8.58 5.74
CA ASN A 85 -0.74 -8.03 4.53
C ASN A 85 -0.22 -8.71 3.25
N VAL A 86 0.97 -9.29 3.28
CA VAL A 86 1.51 -10.05 2.13
C VAL A 86 0.54 -11.17 1.75
N TYR A 87 0.07 -11.91 2.75
CA TYR A 87 -0.91 -12.98 2.50
C TYR A 87 -2.21 -12.43 1.88
N PHE A 88 -2.71 -11.32 2.44
CA PHE A 88 -3.94 -10.69 1.95
C PHE A 88 -3.81 -10.31 0.47
N TYR A 89 -2.73 -9.65 0.11
CA TYR A 89 -2.55 -9.19 -1.28
C TYR A 89 -2.30 -10.35 -2.23
N THR A 90 -1.51 -11.33 -1.82
CA THR A 90 -1.28 -12.53 -2.64
C THR A 90 -2.60 -13.26 -2.91
N LYS A 91 -3.43 -13.41 -1.89
CA LYS A 91 -4.73 -14.04 -2.00
C LYS A 91 -5.64 -13.29 -3.00
N ASN A 92 -5.50 -11.97 -3.10
CA ASN A 92 -6.31 -11.15 -3.99
C ASN A 92 -5.72 -11.00 -5.40
N GLY A 93 -4.72 -11.81 -5.74
CA GLY A 93 -4.18 -11.85 -7.08
C GLY A 93 -3.05 -10.88 -7.36
N TYR A 94 -2.51 -10.25 -6.32
CA TYR A 94 -1.37 -9.37 -6.47
C TYR A 94 -0.08 -10.16 -6.36
N LYS A 95 0.86 -9.85 -7.24
CA LYS A 95 2.14 -10.57 -7.28
C LYS A 95 3.21 -9.74 -6.58
N GLU A 96 3.91 -10.35 -5.64
CA GLU A 96 5.09 -9.73 -5.06
C GLU A 96 6.21 -9.74 -6.10
N VAL A 97 6.71 -8.57 -6.45
CA VAL A 97 7.71 -8.42 -7.51
C VAL A 97 9.05 -7.91 -7.00
N TYR A 98 9.09 -7.39 -5.78
CA TYR A 98 10.32 -6.84 -5.21
C TYR A 98 10.16 -6.76 -3.69
N SER A 99 11.28 -6.86 -2.98
CA SER A 99 11.29 -6.62 -1.54
C SER A 99 12.60 -5.92 -1.16
N SER A 100 12.54 -5.14 -0.07
CA SER A 100 13.71 -4.43 0.43
C SER A 100 13.59 -4.24 1.93
N GLU A 101 14.65 -3.73 2.54
CA GLU A 101 14.62 -3.27 3.92
C GLU A 101 14.87 -1.77 3.94
N ILE A 102 14.02 -1.04 4.65
CA ILE A 102 14.08 0.42 4.76
C ILE A 102 14.27 0.78 6.23
N SER A 103 15.18 1.70 6.50
CA SER A 103 15.42 2.14 7.87
C SER A 103 14.34 3.10 8.36
N PHE A 104 13.79 2.81 9.53
CA PHE A 104 12.86 3.70 10.22
C PHE A 104 13.29 3.80 11.68
N ASN A 105 13.68 5.02 12.11
CA ASN A 105 14.18 5.26 13.46
C ASN A 105 15.28 4.26 13.86
N GLN A 106 16.24 4.03 12.95
CA GLN A 106 17.38 3.13 13.16
C GLN A 106 17.00 1.65 13.25
N VAL A 107 15.76 1.31 12.90
CA VAL A 107 15.30 -0.08 12.83
C VAL A 107 15.06 -0.42 11.35
N GLU A 108 15.60 -1.55 10.92
CA GLU A 108 15.36 -2.03 9.57
C GLU A 108 13.97 -2.65 9.48
N MET A 109 13.15 -2.16 8.55
CA MET A 109 11.81 -2.67 8.32
C MET A 109 11.68 -3.26 6.92
N GLY A 110 11.10 -4.45 6.84
CA GLY A 110 10.82 -5.06 5.55
C GLY A 110 9.76 -4.30 4.78
N SER A 111 9.93 -4.27 3.46
CA SER A 111 8.95 -3.72 2.53
C SER A 111 8.76 -4.70 1.40
N TRP A 112 7.51 -5.04 1.11
CA TRP A 112 7.14 -5.96 0.03
C TRP A 112 6.31 -5.21 -0.99
N TYR A 113 6.69 -5.30 -2.25
CA TYR A 113 6.16 -4.53 -3.37
C TYR A 113 5.35 -5.44 -4.27
N PHE A 114 4.14 -5.02 -4.58
CA PHE A 114 3.16 -5.82 -5.32
C PHE A 114 2.77 -5.14 -6.61
N LEU A 115 2.45 -5.95 -7.60
CA LEU A 115 2.00 -5.49 -8.91
C LEU A 115 0.85 -6.36 -9.38
N LYS A 116 -0.14 -5.74 -10.01
CA LYS A 116 -1.20 -6.47 -10.71
C LYS A 116 -1.41 -5.84 -12.07
N GLU A 117 -1.39 -6.66 -13.11
CA GLU A 117 -1.78 -6.22 -14.43
C GLU A 117 -3.30 -6.22 -14.52
N LEU A 118 -3.86 -5.08 -14.93
CA LEU A 118 -5.29 -4.91 -15.04
C LEU A 118 -5.78 -5.46 -16.38
N LYS A 119 -7.05 -5.84 -16.39
CA LYS A 119 -7.64 -6.40 -17.62
C LYS A 119 -7.73 -5.33 -18.69
N LYS A 120 -7.44 -5.72 -19.91
CA LYS A 120 -7.61 -4.84 -21.07
C LYS A 120 -9.07 -4.85 -21.51
N HIS A 121 -9.57 -3.68 -21.80
CA HIS A 121 -10.89 -3.52 -22.42
C HIS A 121 -10.75 -3.18 -23.90
#